data_c5b9d7630eee6ed282a5b5a3e9e784c5
#
_entry.id   c5b9d7630eee6ed282a5b5a3e9e784c5
#
_cell.length_a   1.000
_cell.length_b   1.000
_cell.length_c   1.000
_cell.angle_alpha   90.00
_cell.angle_beta   90.00
_cell.angle_gamma   90.00
#
_symmetry.space_group_name_H-M   'P 1'
#
loop_
_entity.id
_entity.type
_entity.pdbx_description
1 polymer ?
#
loop_
_entity_poly.entity_id
_entity_poly.type
_entity_poly.pdbx_seq_one_letter_code
_entity_poly.pdbx_strand_id
1 'polypeptide(L)'
;MVRTPRLSPEALRLYLVTDRALAHGRDLEALVAQAVEGGVSCVQLREKAINTRDFLALATALQARLGPLGIPLFINDRVDIALACGAPGVHLGQSDLPVADARRLLGAEALIGWSVETPEDVARAQTLD
;
A
#
# COMPACT_ATOMS: atom_id res chain seq x y z
N MET A 1 21.39 -4.61 14.34
CA MET A 1 20.77 -4.13 13.10
C MET A 1 19.41 -4.82 12.96
N VAL A 2 18.34 -4.11 13.20
CA VAL A 2 16.99 -4.66 13.02
C VAL A 2 16.77 -4.71 11.51
N ARG A 3 16.78 -5.91 10.93
CA ARG A 3 16.33 -6.09 9.55
C ARG A 3 14.84 -5.80 9.53
N THR A 4 14.42 -4.79 8.81
CA THR A 4 13.01 -4.63 8.47
C THR A 4 12.55 -5.91 7.81
N PRO A 5 11.45 -6.51 8.26
CA PRO A 5 11.02 -7.75 7.66
C PRO A 5 10.71 -7.51 6.19
N ARG A 6 11.38 -8.25 5.30
CA ARG A 6 10.92 -8.37 3.92
C ARG A 6 9.48 -8.83 3.97
N LEU A 7 8.66 -8.31 3.06
CA LEU A 7 7.29 -8.76 2.93
C LEU A 7 7.27 -10.29 2.84
N SER A 8 6.65 -10.94 3.81
CA SER A 8 6.62 -12.41 3.84
C SER A 8 5.58 -12.94 2.84
N PRO A 9 5.76 -14.17 2.32
CA PRO A 9 4.72 -14.80 1.51
C PRO A 9 3.37 -14.89 2.23
N GLU A 10 3.38 -15.08 3.54
CA GLU A 10 2.16 -15.13 4.37
C GLU A 10 1.42 -13.81 4.36
N ALA A 11 2.12 -12.68 4.34
CA ALA A 11 1.51 -11.36 4.26
C ALA A 11 0.77 -11.14 2.92
N LEU A 12 1.20 -11.82 1.86
CA LEU A 12 0.56 -11.72 0.55
C LEU A 12 -0.55 -12.76 0.32
N ARG A 13 -0.89 -13.55 1.33
CA ARG A 13 -1.87 -14.64 1.19
C ARG A 13 -3.26 -14.13 0.80
N LEU A 14 -3.70 -13.01 1.36
CA LEU A 14 -4.97 -12.37 1.02
C LEU A 14 -4.79 -10.85 1.04
N TYR A 15 -4.70 -10.28 -0.14
CA TYR A 15 -4.37 -8.87 -0.36
C TYR A 15 -5.64 -8.09 -0.75
N LEU A 16 -6.13 -7.25 0.16
CA LEU A 16 -7.27 -6.37 -0.10
C LEU A 16 -6.79 -5.07 -0.75
N VAL A 17 -7.34 -4.76 -1.91
CA VAL A 17 -7.23 -3.43 -2.52
C VAL A 17 -8.58 -2.72 -2.35
N THR A 18 -8.59 -1.56 -1.70
CA THR A 18 -9.84 -0.83 -1.47
C THR A 18 -10.30 -0.12 -2.73
N ASP A 19 -11.62 0.03 -2.86
CA ASP A 19 -12.25 0.80 -3.91
C ASP A 19 -13.49 1.48 -3.34
N ARG A 20 -13.49 2.81 -3.33
CA ARG A 20 -14.58 3.59 -2.73
C ARG A 20 -15.91 3.35 -3.43
N ALA A 21 -15.91 3.25 -4.75
CA ALA A 21 -17.14 3.00 -5.50
C ALA A 21 -17.73 1.62 -5.18
N LEU A 22 -16.89 0.61 -5.10
CA LEU A 22 -17.31 -0.76 -4.76
C LEU A 22 -17.68 -0.92 -3.28
N ALA A 23 -17.31 0.02 -2.43
CA ALA A 23 -17.72 0.05 -1.03
C ALA A 23 -19.20 0.43 -0.84
N HIS A 24 -19.84 0.98 -1.87
CA HIS A 24 -21.27 1.35 -1.86
C HIS A 24 -21.67 2.21 -0.66
N GLY A 25 -20.89 3.25 -0.36
CA GLY A 25 -21.15 4.20 0.73
C GLY A 25 -20.78 3.69 2.12
N ARG A 26 -20.24 2.47 2.25
CA ARG A 26 -19.77 1.97 3.54
C ARG A 26 -18.50 2.70 3.99
N ASP A 27 -18.31 2.84 5.28
CA ASP A 27 -17.09 3.38 5.84
C ASP A 27 -15.90 2.46 5.56
N LEU A 28 -14.88 2.98 4.87
CA LEU A 28 -13.72 2.18 4.46
C LEU A 28 -12.90 1.67 5.64
N GLU A 29 -12.77 2.45 6.70
CA GLU A 29 -12.02 2.01 7.89
C GLU A 29 -12.70 0.81 8.55
N ALA A 30 -14.03 0.87 8.71
CA ALA A 30 -14.80 -0.23 9.26
C ALA A 30 -14.78 -1.46 8.35
N LEU A 31 -14.86 -1.24 7.03
CA LEU A 31 -14.81 -2.33 6.04
C LEU A 31 -13.46 -3.05 6.09
N VAL A 32 -12.36 -2.32 6.16
CA VAL A 32 -11.02 -2.90 6.29
C VAL A 32 -10.90 -3.69 7.59
N ALA A 33 -11.42 -3.16 8.71
CA ALA A 33 -11.41 -3.87 9.99
C ALA A 33 -12.13 -5.22 9.90
N GLN A 34 -13.31 -5.26 9.29
CA GLN A 34 -14.06 -6.50 9.08
C GLN A 34 -13.32 -7.48 8.17
N ALA A 35 -12.70 -6.97 7.10
CA ALA A 35 -11.92 -7.80 6.19
C ALA A 35 -10.72 -8.45 6.90
N VAL A 36 -10.05 -7.72 7.77
CA VAL A 36 -8.94 -8.22 8.58
C VAL A 36 -9.41 -9.32 9.55
N GLU A 37 -10.57 -9.14 10.17
CA GLU A 37 -11.18 -10.20 10.99
C GLU A 37 -11.45 -11.46 10.18
N GLY A 38 -11.80 -11.31 8.90
CA GLY A 38 -12.02 -12.41 7.96
C GLY A 38 -10.74 -13.05 7.40
N GLY A 39 -9.56 -12.52 7.70
CA GLY A 39 -8.29 -13.12 7.30
C GLY A 39 -7.46 -12.34 6.30
N VAL A 40 -7.83 -11.10 5.96
CA VAL A 40 -6.98 -10.24 5.12
C VAL A 40 -5.63 -10.03 5.80
N SER A 41 -4.56 -10.24 5.05
CA SER A 41 -3.18 -10.23 5.54
C SER A 41 -2.34 -9.08 5.01
N CYS A 42 -2.86 -8.32 4.04
CA CYS A 42 -2.21 -7.18 3.43
C CYS A 42 -3.29 -6.23 2.88
N VAL A 43 -3.09 -4.93 3.00
CA VAL A 43 -4.07 -3.93 2.56
C VAL A 43 -3.39 -2.89 1.68
N GLN A 44 -4.04 -2.56 0.56
CA GLN A 44 -3.70 -1.40 -0.26
C GLN A 44 -4.85 -0.40 -0.18
N LEU A 45 -4.55 0.80 0.30
CA LEU A 45 -5.50 1.91 0.25
C LEU A 45 -5.39 2.60 -1.11
N ARG A 46 -6.45 2.46 -1.90
CA ARG A 46 -6.55 3.05 -3.23
C ARG A 46 -7.66 4.09 -3.25
N GLU A 47 -7.27 5.36 -3.38
CA GLU A 47 -8.17 6.51 -3.45
C GLU A 47 -7.84 7.36 -4.67
N LYS A 48 -8.83 7.59 -5.52
CA LYS A 48 -8.64 8.31 -6.79
C LYS A 48 -9.38 9.66 -6.84
N ALA A 49 -10.33 9.89 -5.95
CA ALA A 49 -11.25 11.03 -6.06
C ALA A 49 -11.34 11.92 -4.83
N ILE A 50 -10.77 11.55 -3.69
CA ILE A 50 -10.77 12.38 -2.49
C ILE A 50 -9.58 13.34 -2.49
N ASN A 51 -9.70 14.44 -1.72
CA ASN A 51 -8.61 15.40 -1.60
C ASN A 51 -7.46 14.83 -0.74
N THR A 52 -6.30 15.46 -0.84
CA THR A 52 -5.08 15.00 -0.14
C THR A 52 -5.25 14.95 1.37
N ARG A 53 -5.91 15.93 1.96
CA ARG A 53 -6.14 15.99 3.41
C ARG A 53 -6.95 14.79 3.91
N ASP A 54 -8.03 14.49 3.23
CA ASP A 54 -8.91 13.36 3.59
C ASP A 54 -8.23 12.02 3.32
N PHE A 55 -7.45 11.92 2.25
CA PHE A 55 -6.63 10.75 1.97
C PHE A 55 -5.63 10.50 3.10
N LEU A 56 -4.91 11.54 3.51
CA LEU A 56 -3.94 11.43 4.61
C LEU A 56 -4.62 11.02 5.92
N ALA A 57 -5.78 11.60 6.24
CA ALA A 57 -6.52 11.26 7.45
C ALA A 57 -6.92 9.78 7.47
N LEU A 58 -7.45 9.28 6.37
CA LEU A 58 -7.83 7.87 6.23
C LEU A 58 -6.61 6.95 6.29
N ALA A 59 -5.53 7.29 5.58
CA ALA A 59 -4.29 6.52 5.60
C ALA A 59 -3.70 6.43 7.01
N THR A 60 -3.69 7.54 7.74
CA THR A 60 -3.20 7.61 9.12
C THR A 60 -4.04 6.72 10.05
N ALA A 61 -5.36 6.78 9.92
CA ALA A 61 -6.27 5.95 10.72
C ALA A 61 -6.06 4.44 10.43
N LEU A 62 -5.93 4.07 9.16
CA LEU A 62 -5.66 2.70 8.78
C LEU A 62 -4.29 2.21 9.26
N GLN A 63 -3.25 3.02 9.14
CA GLN A 63 -1.92 2.66 9.63
C GLN A 63 -1.93 2.45 11.15
N ALA A 64 -2.62 3.30 11.89
CA ALA A 64 -2.76 3.16 13.34
C ALA A 64 -3.46 1.86 13.74
N ARG A 65 -4.40 1.39 12.92
CA ARG A 65 -5.14 0.14 13.14
C ARG A 65 -4.33 -1.09 12.72
N LEU A 66 -3.70 -1.04 11.55
CA LEU A 66 -3.04 -2.20 10.93
C LEU A 66 -1.63 -2.43 11.46
N GLY A 67 -0.90 -1.37 11.80
CA GLY A 67 0.48 -1.46 12.26
C GLY A 67 0.65 -2.40 13.46
N PRO A 68 -0.12 -2.24 14.56
CA PRO A 68 -0.02 -3.13 15.73
C PRO A 68 -0.37 -4.59 15.43
N LEU A 69 -1.14 -4.85 14.37
CA LEU A 69 -1.51 -6.21 13.96
C LEU A 69 -0.46 -6.85 13.03
N GLY A 70 0.58 -6.11 12.66
CA GLY A 70 1.60 -6.60 11.73
C GLY A 70 1.09 -6.75 10.29
N ILE A 71 -0.02 -6.09 9.94
CA ILE A 71 -0.59 -6.13 8.59
C ILE A 71 -0.04 -4.95 7.79
N PRO A 72 0.75 -5.19 6.72
CA PRO A 72 1.33 -4.12 5.94
C PRO A 72 0.26 -3.35 5.17
N LEU A 73 0.37 -2.02 5.24
CA LEU A 73 -0.43 -1.07 4.48
C LEU A 73 0.40 -0.52 3.32
N PHE A 74 -0.13 -0.67 2.10
CA PHE A 74 0.37 -0.01 0.92
C PHE A 74 -0.52 1.16 0.56
N ILE A 75 0.08 2.30 0.25
CA ILE A 75 -0.64 3.45 -0.30
C ILE A 75 -0.51 3.40 -1.82
N ASN A 76 -1.64 3.46 -2.52
CA ASN A 76 -1.61 3.45 -3.98
C ASN A 76 -1.17 4.82 -4.53
N ASP A 77 -0.22 4.85 -5.43
CA ASP A 77 0.31 5.99 -6.21
C ASP A 77 1.02 7.09 -5.40
N ARG A 78 0.53 7.42 -4.22
CA ARG A 78 0.90 8.61 -3.47
C ARG A 78 2.03 8.35 -2.48
N VAL A 79 3.25 8.54 -2.94
CA VAL A 79 4.47 8.39 -2.12
C VAL A 79 4.50 9.38 -0.95
N ASP A 80 4.03 10.60 -1.17
CA ASP A 80 3.92 11.63 -0.13
C ASP A 80 2.98 11.22 1.01
N ILE A 81 1.85 10.61 0.68
CA ILE A 81 0.90 10.09 1.68
C ILE A 81 1.53 8.92 2.46
N ALA A 82 2.18 7.98 1.76
CA ALA A 82 2.86 6.87 2.42
C ALA A 82 3.89 7.37 3.43
N LEU A 83 4.69 8.35 3.03
CA LEU A 83 5.70 8.96 3.90
C LEU A 83 5.05 9.67 5.10
N ALA A 84 4.02 10.47 4.85
CA ALA A 84 3.38 11.28 5.89
C ALA A 84 2.62 10.44 6.93
N CYS A 85 1.99 9.32 6.53
CA CYS A 85 1.25 8.46 7.46
C CYS A 85 2.10 7.36 8.09
N GLY A 86 3.35 7.20 7.67
CA GLY A 86 4.24 6.14 8.17
C GLY A 86 3.88 4.75 7.66
N ALA A 87 3.18 4.63 6.55
CA ALA A 87 2.89 3.34 5.95
C ALA A 87 4.19 2.67 5.47
N PRO A 88 4.33 1.34 5.65
CA PRO A 88 5.53 0.63 5.24
C PRO A 88 5.68 0.51 3.73
N GLY A 89 4.62 0.69 2.94
CA GLY A 89 4.68 0.45 1.52
C GLY A 89 3.91 1.43 0.64
N VAL A 90 4.28 1.42 -0.63
CA VAL A 90 3.58 2.13 -1.70
C VAL A 90 3.42 1.19 -2.90
N HIS A 91 2.32 1.30 -3.61
CA HIS A 91 2.11 0.57 -4.86
C HIS A 91 2.03 1.56 -6.02
N LEU A 92 2.87 1.38 -7.03
CA LEU A 92 3.03 2.29 -8.16
C LEU A 92 2.61 1.62 -9.46
N GLY A 93 1.88 2.37 -10.28
CA GLY A 93 1.59 2.01 -11.66
C GLY A 93 2.66 2.50 -12.64
N GLN A 94 2.45 2.19 -13.93
CA GLN A 94 3.40 2.51 -15.00
C GLN A 94 3.62 4.01 -15.20
N SER A 95 2.62 4.83 -14.90
CA SER A 95 2.65 6.29 -15.10
C SER A 95 2.82 7.09 -13.81
N ASP A 96 3.00 6.41 -12.69
CA ASP A 96 3.26 7.07 -11.41
C ASP A 96 4.73 7.42 -11.24
N LEU A 97 5.10 7.90 -10.05
CA LEU A 97 6.49 8.18 -9.73
C LEU A 97 7.35 6.93 -10.00
N PRO A 98 8.47 7.05 -10.72
CA PRO A 98 9.33 5.89 -10.97
C PRO A 98 9.79 5.21 -9.68
N VAL A 99 9.92 3.89 -9.71
CA VAL A 99 10.32 3.09 -8.54
C VAL A 99 11.63 3.59 -7.92
N ALA A 100 12.63 3.93 -8.73
CA ALA A 100 13.92 4.44 -8.24
C ALA A 100 13.77 5.75 -7.45
N ASP A 101 12.89 6.65 -7.91
CA ASP A 101 12.60 7.90 -7.21
C ASP A 101 11.83 7.67 -5.92
N ALA A 102 10.85 6.78 -5.94
CA ALA A 102 10.12 6.39 -4.74
C ALA A 102 11.06 5.75 -3.70
N ARG A 103 11.97 4.89 -4.14
CA ARG A 103 13.00 4.29 -3.27
C ARG A 103 13.87 5.35 -2.61
N ARG A 104 14.31 6.34 -3.39
CA ARG A 104 15.13 7.43 -2.86
C ARG A 104 14.41 8.24 -1.79
N LEU A 105 13.10 8.46 -1.96
CA LEU A 105 12.30 9.23 -1.01
C LEU A 105 11.92 8.42 0.24
N LEU A 106 11.55 7.18 0.07
CA LEU A 106 11.04 6.33 1.14
C LEU A 106 12.13 5.59 1.91
N GLY A 107 13.32 5.42 1.31
CA GLY A 107 14.43 4.70 1.92
C GLY A 107 14.47 3.21 1.57
N ALA A 108 15.58 2.57 1.96
CA ALA A 108 15.88 1.19 1.59
C ALA A 108 14.91 0.15 2.15
N GLU A 109 14.23 0.50 3.24
CA GLU A 109 13.37 -0.43 3.97
C GLU A 109 11.91 -0.42 3.50
N ALA A 110 11.53 0.57 2.68
CA ALA A 110 10.16 0.68 2.19
C ALA A 110 9.81 -0.49 1.27
N LEU A 111 8.56 -0.92 1.37
CA LEU A 111 7.99 -1.91 0.47
C LEU A 111 7.45 -1.20 -0.77
N ILE A 112 7.84 -1.64 -1.95
CA ILE A 112 7.36 -1.04 -3.19
C ILE A 112 6.75 -2.14 -4.07
N GLY A 113 5.44 -1.99 -4.34
CA GLY A 113 4.75 -2.77 -5.34
C GLY A 113 4.76 -2.04 -6.68
N TRP A 114 4.79 -2.78 -7.77
CA TRP A 114 4.75 -2.20 -9.11
C TRP A 114 3.82 -3.01 -10.02
N SER A 115 2.93 -2.31 -10.73
CA SER A 115 1.97 -2.94 -11.63
C SER A 115 2.65 -3.49 -12.86
N VAL A 116 2.42 -4.78 -13.14
CA VAL A 116 2.98 -5.52 -14.27
C VAL A 116 1.83 -5.96 -15.16
N GLU A 117 1.84 -5.60 -16.43
CA GLU A 117 0.75 -5.91 -17.37
C GLU A 117 1.22 -6.78 -18.54
N THR A 118 2.52 -6.77 -18.85
CA THR A 118 3.09 -7.46 -19.99
C THR A 118 4.30 -8.30 -19.58
N PRO A 119 4.72 -9.31 -20.41
CA PRO A 119 5.97 -10.05 -20.17
C PRO A 119 7.20 -9.13 -20.11
N GLU A 120 7.21 -8.04 -20.88
CA GLU A 120 8.28 -7.04 -20.88
C GLU A 120 8.33 -6.30 -19.53
N ASP A 121 7.17 -6.02 -18.92
CA ASP A 121 7.12 -5.44 -17.59
C ASP A 121 7.68 -6.38 -16.53
N VAL A 122 7.43 -7.69 -16.65
CA VAL A 122 8.03 -8.69 -15.75
C VAL A 122 9.55 -8.63 -15.83
N ALA A 123 10.10 -8.57 -17.04
CA ALA A 123 11.56 -8.46 -17.24
C ALA A 123 12.10 -7.15 -16.62
N ARG A 124 11.40 -6.03 -16.82
CA ARG A 124 11.77 -4.74 -16.23
C ARG A 124 11.70 -4.77 -14.71
N ALA A 125 10.66 -5.38 -14.14
CA ALA A 125 10.50 -5.46 -12.70
C ALA A 125 11.69 -6.13 -12.01
N GLN A 126 12.32 -7.09 -12.66
CA GLN A 126 13.51 -7.77 -12.12
C GLN A 126 14.75 -6.86 -12.04
N THR A 127 14.76 -5.74 -12.75
CA THR A 127 15.84 -4.75 -12.71
C THR A 127 15.56 -3.60 -11.75
N LEU A 128 14.37 -3.54 -11.18
CA LEU A 128 13.99 -2.51 -10.22
C LEU A 128 14.37 -2.95 -8.80
N ASP A 129 14.79 -1.96 -7.99
CA ASP A 129 15.20 -2.20 -6.60
C ASP A 129 14.09 -1.79 -5.61
#